data_5478769aa4cbd7eb84952b0397998ce3
#
_entry.id   5478769aa4cbd7eb84952b0397998ce3
#
_cell.length_a   1.000
_cell.length_b   1.000
_cell.length_c   1.000
_cell.angle_alpha   90.00
_cell.angle_beta   90.00
_cell.angle_gamma   90.00
#
_symmetry.space_group_name_H-M   'P 1'
#
loop_
_entity.id
_entity.type
_entity.pdbx_description
1 polymer ?
#
loop_
_entity_poly.entity_id
_entity_poly.type
_entity_poly.pdbx_seq_one_letter_code
_entity_poly.pdbx_strand_id
1 'polypeptide(L)'
;MTRTTVSAAQLYTLLDAEFQKIRPRGRCRCRVPIPYWRTPPDDVSANWHIGTPPQCPNGCHLVIAELLARMWTQYDMEPERQN
;
A
#
# COMPACT_ATOMS: atom_id res chain seq x y z
N MET A 1 -18.56 -1.90 4.63
CA MET A 1 -17.68 -1.60 5.78
C MET A 1 -17.01 -0.27 5.58
N THR A 2 -16.86 0.49 6.64
CA THR A 2 -16.24 1.80 6.58
C THR A 2 -14.73 1.66 6.69
N ARG A 3 -13.98 2.25 5.76
CA ARG A 3 -12.53 2.29 5.85
C ARG A 3 -12.08 3.36 6.83
N THR A 4 -10.94 3.13 7.44
CA THR A 4 -10.30 4.14 8.28
C THR A 4 -9.49 5.08 7.39
N THR A 5 -9.71 6.38 7.51
CA THR A 5 -8.96 7.37 6.74
C THR A 5 -7.68 7.74 7.47
N VAL A 6 -6.55 7.64 6.80
CA VAL A 6 -5.22 7.91 7.36
C VAL A 6 -4.44 8.81 6.42
N SER A 7 -3.42 9.49 6.94
CA SER A 7 -2.53 10.30 6.10
C SER A 7 -1.66 9.41 5.22
N ALA A 8 -1.09 9.99 4.17
CA ALA A 8 -0.17 9.26 3.29
C ALA A 8 1.02 8.69 4.07
N ALA A 9 1.56 9.48 5.00
CA ALA A 9 2.68 9.04 5.83
C ALA A 9 2.30 7.89 6.74
N GLN A 10 1.12 7.96 7.37
CA GLN A 10 0.62 6.87 8.21
C GLN A 10 0.36 5.61 7.40
N LEU A 11 -0.22 5.77 6.21
CA LEU A 11 -0.50 4.64 5.33
C LEU A 11 0.79 3.93 4.92
N TYR A 12 1.82 4.70 4.57
CA TYR A 12 3.13 4.13 4.24
C TYR A 12 3.72 3.35 5.41
N THR A 13 3.65 3.92 6.62
CA THR A 13 4.14 3.26 7.83
C THR A 13 3.40 1.95 8.08
N LEU A 14 2.07 1.94 7.91
CA LEU A 14 1.26 0.73 8.08
C LEU A 14 1.61 -0.33 7.04
N LEU A 15 1.74 0.07 5.77
CA LEU A 15 2.12 -0.84 4.70
C LEU A 15 3.50 -1.44 4.95
N ASP A 16 4.47 -0.62 5.32
CA ASP A 16 5.82 -1.09 5.58
C ASP A 16 5.86 -2.06 6.77
N ALA A 17 5.18 -1.72 7.86
CA ALA A 17 5.12 -2.57 9.04
C ALA A 17 4.53 -3.95 8.71
N GLU A 18 3.44 -4.00 7.96
CA GLU A 18 2.82 -5.26 7.56
C GLU A 18 3.72 -6.03 6.58
N PHE A 19 4.37 -5.34 5.65
CA PHE A 19 5.29 -5.99 4.72
C PHE A 19 6.48 -6.62 5.45
N GLN A 20 7.04 -5.94 6.45
CA GLN A 20 8.16 -6.48 7.22
C GLN A 20 7.81 -7.77 7.96
N LYS A 21 6.54 -7.95 8.34
CA LYS A 21 6.07 -9.17 8.99
C LYS A 21 5.95 -10.36 8.04
N ILE A 22 5.61 -10.11 6.78
CA ILE A 22 5.24 -11.16 5.83
C ILE A 22 6.20 -11.27 4.65
N ARG A 23 7.22 -10.43 4.58
CA ARG A 23 8.18 -10.43 3.47
C ARG A 23 8.86 -11.79 3.32
N PRO A 24 9.14 -12.23 2.09
CA PRO A 24 9.86 -13.49 1.88
C PRO A 24 11.26 -13.43 2.50
N ARG A 25 11.74 -14.59 2.94
CA ARG A 25 13.11 -14.70 3.42
C ARG A 25 14.06 -14.62 2.22
N GLY A 26 15.05 -13.73 2.30
CA GLY A 26 16.01 -13.56 1.23
C GLY A 26 16.86 -12.34 1.47
N ARG A 27 17.84 -12.14 0.60
CA ARG A 27 18.81 -11.04 0.72
C ARG A 27 18.40 -9.81 -0.08
N CYS A 28 17.13 -9.69 -0.45
CA CYS A 28 16.67 -8.51 -1.17
C CYS A 28 16.39 -7.35 -0.20
N ARG A 29 16.50 -6.12 -0.72
CA ARG A 29 16.20 -4.90 0.03
C ARG A 29 14.92 -4.27 -0.50
N CYS A 30 13.92 -5.09 -0.80
CA CYS A 30 12.67 -4.60 -1.34
C CYS A 30 11.89 -3.80 -0.31
N ARG A 31 11.25 -2.73 -0.77
CA ARG A 31 10.39 -1.88 0.06
C ARG A 31 9.07 -1.68 -0.63
N VAL A 32 8.04 -1.43 0.16
CA VAL A 32 6.74 -1.04 -0.38
C VAL A 32 6.88 0.34 -1.03
N PRO A 33 6.40 0.52 -2.27
CA PRO A 33 6.38 1.85 -2.88
C PRO A 33 5.51 2.83 -2.08
N ILE A 34 5.84 4.11 -2.15
CA ILE A 34 5.11 5.15 -1.44
C ILE A 34 3.69 5.25 -1.99
N PRO A 35 2.65 5.20 -1.13
CA PRO A 35 1.29 5.34 -1.60
C PRO A 35 0.99 6.77 -2.06
N TYR A 36 0.12 6.89 -3.05
CA TYR A 36 -0.32 8.18 -3.58
C TYR A 36 -1.83 8.19 -3.75
N TRP A 37 -2.42 9.39 -3.66
CA TRP A 37 -3.85 9.57 -3.82
C TRP A 37 -4.26 9.40 -5.28
N ARG A 38 -5.41 8.79 -5.49
CA ARG A 38 -6.03 8.68 -6.82
C ARG A 38 -7.54 8.85 -6.69
N THR A 39 -8.17 9.31 -7.76
CA THR A 39 -9.62 9.29 -7.81
C THR A 39 -10.08 7.83 -7.89
N PRO A 40 -10.93 7.36 -6.95
CA PRO A 40 -11.39 5.98 -7.00
C PRO A 40 -12.21 5.73 -8.26
N PRO A 41 -12.05 4.56 -8.91
CA PRO A 41 -12.80 4.24 -10.13
C PRO A 41 -14.28 3.98 -9.89
N ASP A 42 -14.66 3.69 -8.64
CA ASP A 42 -16.05 3.43 -8.25
C ASP A 42 -16.23 3.72 -6.76
N ASP A 43 -17.46 3.51 -6.24
CA ASP A 43 -17.82 3.84 -4.86
C ASP A 43 -17.23 2.89 -3.83
N VAL A 44 -16.73 1.73 -4.25
CA VAL A 44 -16.23 0.71 -3.33
C VAL A 44 -14.72 0.58 -3.33
N SER A 45 -14.03 1.22 -4.28
CA SER A 45 -12.57 1.14 -4.38
C SER A 45 -11.90 2.18 -3.52
N ALA A 46 -10.68 1.87 -3.07
CA ALA A 46 -9.88 2.80 -2.28
C ALA A 46 -9.41 3.98 -3.14
N ASN A 47 -9.17 5.10 -2.48
CA ASN A 47 -8.75 6.36 -3.13
C ASN A 47 -7.23 6.51 -3.21
N TRP A 48 -6.49 5.41 -3.20
CA TRP A 48 -5.03 5.45 -3.25
C TRP A 48 -4.48 4.22 -3.97
N HIS A 49 -3.25 4.35 -4.40
CA HIS A 49 -2.52 3.26 -5.03
C HIS A 49 -1.03 3.38 -4.68
N ILE A 50 -0.27 2.39 -5.07
CA ILE A 50 1.20 2.43 -4.96
C ILE A 50 1.81 2.26 -6.35
N GLY A 51 3.05 2.70 -6.50
CA GLY A 51 3.81 2.45 -7.73
C GLY A 51 4.03 0.96 -7.93
N THR A 52 4.36 0.56 -9.16
CA THR A 52 4.65 -0.85 -9.46
C THR A 52 5.95 -1.26 -8.77
N PRO A 53 5.92 -2.25 -7.87
CA PRO A 53 7.15 -2.69 -7.24
C PRO A 53 8.05 -3.40 -8.26
N PRO A 54 9.38 -3.25 -8.13
CA PRO A 54 10.31 -3.96 -8.99
C PRO A 54 10.15 -5.47 -8.84
N GLN A 55 10.34 -6.21 -9.91
CA GLN A 55 10.34 -7.67 -9.83
C GLN A 55 11.48 -8.14 -8.94
N CYS A 56 11.18 -9.09 -8.07
CA CYS A 56 12.14 -9.62 -7.13
C CYS A 56 12.18 -11.14 -7.22
N PRO A 57 13.39 -11.75 -7.38
CA PRO A 57 13.50 -13.20 -7.42
C PRO A 57 12.93 -13.90 -6.18
N ASN A 58 12.87 -13.20 -5.04
CA ASN A 58 12.31 -13.75 -3.82
C ASN A 58 10.79 -13.60 -3.72
N GLY A 59 10.16 -12.98 -4.72
CA GLY A 59 8.71 -12.83 -4.76
C GLY A 59 8.14 -11.69 -3.94
N CYS A 60 8.95 -10.70 -3.53
CA CYS A 60 8.45 -9.56 -2.75
C CYS A 60 7.32 -8.82 -3.46
N HIS A 61 7.40 -8.66 -4.78
CA HIS A 61 6.37 -7.97 -5.55
C HIS A 61 5.02 -8.70 -5.47
N LEU A 62 5.01 -10.02 -5.36
CA LEU A 62 3.79 -10.79 -5.20
C LEU A 62 3.19 -10.61 -3.80
N VAL A 63 4.04 -10.61 -2.78
CA VAL A 63 3.62 -10.36 -1.40
C VAL A 63 3.05 -8.94 -1.25
N ILE A 64 3.70 -7.96 -1.87
CA ILE A 64 3.24 -6.57 -1.85
C ILE A 64 1.86 -6.46 -2.52
N ALA A 65 1.63 -7.17 -3.64
CA ALA A 65 0.34 -7.16 -4.32
C ALA A 65 -0.78 -7.73 -3.42
N GLU A 66 -0.52 -8.81 -2.71
CA GLU A 66 -1.49 -9.37 -1.77
C GLU A 66 -1.76 -8.43 -0.60
N LEU A 67 -0.71 -7.82 -0.06
CA LEU A 67 -0.82 -6.85 1.02
C LEU A 67 -1.66 -5.65 0.58
N LEU A 68 -1.40 -5.14 -0.62
CA LEU A 68 -2.14 -4.02 -1.19
C LEU A 68 -3.64 -4.34 -1.26
N ALA A 69 -4.01 -5.52 -1.74
CA ALA A 69 -5.40 -5.91 -1.84
C ALA A 69 -6.10 -5.91 -0.48
N ARG A 70 -5.40 -6.39 0.57
CA ARG A 70 -5.95 -6.38 1.93
C ARG A 70 -6.08 -4.97 2.50
N MET A 71 -5.07 -4.14 2.31
CA MET A 71 -5.03 -2.78 2.85
C MET A 71 -6.07 -1.88 2.18
N TRP A 72 -6.38 -2.12 0.92
CA TRP A 72 -7.44 -1.39 0.20
C TRP A 72 -8.83 -1.58 0.83
N THR A 73 -9.07 -2.71 1.51
CA THR A 73 -10.34 -2.93 2.19
C THR A 73 -10.41 -2.25 3.56
N GLN A 74 -9.28 -1.84 4.11
CA GLN A 74 -9.19 -1.33 5.48
C GLN A 74 -8.98 0.18 5.55
N TYR A 75 -8.33 0.77 4.57
CA TYR A 75 -7.89 2.17 4.65
C TYR A 75 -8.21 2.97 3.41
N ASP A 76 -8.55 4.24 3.65
CA ASP A 76 -8.54 5.31 2.66
C ASP A 76 -7.47 6.32 3.03
N MET A 77 -6.98 7.07 2.04
CA MET A 77 -5.98 8.11 2.25
C MET A 77 -6.65 9.47 2.38
N GLU A 78 -6.18 10.30 3.29
CA GLU A 78 -6.60 11.69 3.36
C GLU A 78 -6.20 12.41 2.07
N PRO A 79 -7.11 13.21 1.49
CA PRO A 79 -6.76 14.02 0.31
C PRO A 79 -5.59 14.96 0.62
N GLU A 80 -4.68 15.11 -0.35
CA GLU A 80 -3.62 16.09 -0.20
C GLU A 80 -4.22 17.49 -0.22
N ARG A 81 -3.91 18.26 0.82
CA ARG A 81 -4.31 19.67 0.87
C ARG A 81 -3.33 20.46 0.03
N GLN A 82 -3.83 21.05 -1.04
CA GLN A 82 -3.08 22.04 -1.76
C GLN A 82 -3.29 23.38 -1.08
N ASN A 83 -2.21 23.93 -0.60
CA ASN A 83 -2.23 25.28 -0.08
C ASN A 83 -1.83 26.27 -1.17
#